data_b11c0543f531c2ef0fca65eac91d0dd3
#
_entry.id   b11c0543f531c2ef0fca65eac91d0dd3
#
_cell.length_a   1.000
_cell.length_b   1.000
_cell.length_c   1.000
_cell.angle_alpha   90.00
_cell.angle_beta   90.00
_cell.angle_gamma   90.00
#
_symmetry.space_group_name_H-M   'P 1'
#
loop_
_entity.id
_entity.type
_entity.pdbx_description
1 polymer ?
#
loop_
_entity_poly.entity_id
_entity_poly.type
_entity_poly.pdbx_seq_one_letter_code
_entity_poly.pdbx_strand_id
1 'polypeptide(L)'
;MARLSFLVACLALGGAASGSAGPQTLEWKHGAPLPVPRSEVAASTVGHELVIAGGFLADGRSSKRVDGYSPARNRWRRLPDLPVAVNHAMAASDGRRLYVTGGYGAPTRAFVLVNGRWRRLPDLPEPRAAAGAAIVGRKLYVVGGVAQGGLAKQALAFDLVSRRWSRIPGPKAREHLGVTALGGRVYAVAGREAGVNFDAFQVYSPAKRRWRVLPRVPETRGGTDVASVGPLIVSAGSESAAGTSAAVFAFDVHTRRWRRLPDLPTPRHGLGVVALAGRVYVVAGGPTPGLSVSVANEFLQLR
;
A
#
# COMPACT_ATOMS: atom_id res chain seq x y z
N MET A 1 -67.40 -33.72 -46.64
CA MET A 1 -67.49 -32.61 -45.68
C MET A 1 -66.40 -32.89 -44.64
N ALA A 2 -65.25 -32.22 -44.79
CA ALA A 2 -64.14 -32.38 -43.91
C ALA A 2 -64.08 -31.19 -42.91
N ARG A 3 -64.09 -31.45 -41.59
CA ARG A 3 -63.96 -30.47 -40.57
C ARG A 3 -62.48 -30.26 -40.22
N LEU A 4 -61.95 -29.08 -40.46
CA LEU A 4 -60.63 -28.65 -40.04
C LEU A 4 -60.70 -28.21 -38.55
N SER A 5 -59.92 -28.86 -37.69
CA SER A 5 -59.73 -28.40 -36.30
C SER A 5 -58.44 -27.58 -36.20
N PHE A 6 -58.57 -26.31 -35.78
CA PHE A 6 -57.45 -25.42 -35.49
C PHE A 6 -56.93 -25.72 -34.07
N LEU A 7 -55.64 -26.09 -33.95
CA LEU A 7 -54.93 -26.13 -32.66
C LEU A 7 -54.36 -24.71 -32.40
N VAL A 8 -54.75 -24.10 -31.31
CA VAL A 8 -54.14 -22.85 -30.79
C VAL A 8 -53.02 -23.24 -29.87
N ALA A 9 -51.77 -22.91 -30.24
CA ALA A 9 -50.60 -23.08 -29.39
C ALA A 9 -50.45 -21.80 -28.54
N CYS A 10 -50.61 -21.92 -27.20
CA CYS A 10 -50.28 -20.90 -26.25
C CYS A 10 -48.76 -20.85 -26.01
N LEU A 11 -48.06 -19.85 -26.53
CA LEU A 11 -46.68 -19.54 -26.09
C LEU A 11 -46.68 -18.93 -24.68
N ALA A 12 -46.16 -19.65 -23.73
CA ALA A 12 -45.86 -19.12 -22.41
C ALA A 12 -44.55 -18.30 -22.49
N LEU A 13 -44.67 -16.98 -22.37
CA LEU A 13 -43.54 -16.07 -22.19
C LEU A 13 -42.99 -16.25 -20.76
N GLY A 14 -41.90 -16.99 -20.67
CA GLY A 14 -41.11 -17.07 -19.42
C GLY A 14 -40.45 -15.72 -19.10
N GLY A 15 -40.99 -14.98 -18.14
CA GLY A 15 -40.39 -13.80 -17.61
C GLY A 15 -39.10 -14.13 -16.88
N ALA A 16 -37.95 -13.73 -17.45
CA ALA A 16 -36.69 -13.76 -16.72
C ALA A 16 -36.76 -12.74 -15.59
N ALA A 17 -36.80 -13.22 -14.34
CA ALA A 17 -36.67 -12.39 -13.16
C ALA A 17 -35.22 -11.84 -13.13
N SER A 18 -35.05 -10.59 -13.49
CA SER A 18 -33.83 -9.83 -13.22
C SER A 18 -33.72 -9.62 -11.70
N GLY A 19 -33.01 -10.51 -11.03
CA GLY A 19 -32.64 -10.34 -9.63
C GLY A 19 -31.78 -9.09 -9.50
N SER A 20 -32.32 -8.00 -8.93
CA SER A 20 -31.54 -6.87 -8.48
C SER A 20 -30.61 -7.36 -7.36
N ALA A 21 -29.32 -7.48 -7.65
CA ALA A 21 -28.32 -7.68 -6.60
C ALA A 21 -28.42 -6.49 -5.64
N GLY A 22 -28.90 -6.73 -4.41
CA GLY A 22 -28.92 -5.75 -3.35
C GLY A 22 -27.51 -5.18 -3.13
N PRO A 23 -27.37 -4.03 -2.45
CA PRO A 23 -26.08 -3.43 -2.19
C PRO A 23 -25.19 -4.45 -1.47
N GLN A 24 -24.09 -4.88 -2.11
CA GLN A 24 -23.12 -5.76 -1.47
C GLN A 24 -22.53 -5.03 -0.27
N THR A 25 -22.77 -5.54 0.91
CA THR A 25 -22.10 -5.09 2.12
C THR A 25 -20.61 -5.35 1.98
N LEU A 26 -19.81 -4.30 2.19
CA LEU A 26 -18.36 -4.41 2.17
C LEU A 26 -17.91 -5.14 3.45
N GLU A 27 -17.27 -6.28 3.29
CA GLU A 27 -16.77 -7.08 4.41
C GLU A 27 -15.32 -7.47 4.20
N TRP A 28 -14.53 -7.41 5.29
CA TRP A 28 -13.17 -7.91 5.30
C TRP A 28 -13.17 -9.43 5.25
N LYS A 29 -12.26 -9.96 4.45
CA LYS A 29 -11.98 -11.40 4.35
C LYS A 29 -10.53 -11.67 4.71
N HIS A 30 -10.26 -12.90 5.16
CA HIS A 30 -8.92 -13.34 5.50
C HIS A 30 -8.30 -14.11 4.34
N GLY A 31 -7.05 -13.77 4.01
CA GLY A 31 -6.16 -14.58 3.19
C GLY A 31 -5.31 -15.50 4.06
N ALA A 32 -4.58 -16.44 3.44
CA ALA A 32 -3.63 -17.27 4.17
C ALA A 32 -2.67 -16.36 4.97
N PRO A 33 -2.40 -16.70 6.25
CA PRO A 33 -1.56 -15.89 7.13
C PRO A 33 -0.13 -15.81 6.60
N LEU A 34 0.54 -14.66 6.86
CA LEU A 34 1.95 -14.47 6.52
C LEU A 34 2.80 -15.56 7.21
N PRO A 35 3.73 -16.23 6.51
CA PRO A 35 4.50 -17.36 7.08
C PRO A 35 5.36 -17.03 8.30
N VAL A 36 5.78 -15.77 8.43
CA VAL A 36 6.56 -15.27 9.57
C VAL A 36 5.97 -13.93 10.00
N PRO A 37 5.60 -13.77 11.30
CA PRO A 37 5.04 -12.52 11.79
C PRO A 37 6.06 -11.39 11.66
N ARG A 38 5.62 -10.24 11.13
CA ARG A 38 6.46 -9.05 10.91
C ARG A 38 5.65 -7.76 11.06
N SER A 39 6.36 -6.68 11.40
CA SER A 39 5.87 -5.30 11.30
C SER A 39 6.92 -4.40 10.63
N GLU A 40 6.58 -3.15 10.38
CA GLU A 40 7.42 -2.18 9.70
C GLU A 40 7.99 -2.72 8.37
N VAL A 41 7.08 -3.35 7.63
CA VAL A 41 7.39 -4.04 6.37
C VAL A 41 7.37 -3.09 5.18
N ALA A 42 8.16 -3.39 4.16
CA ALA A 42 8.00 -2.82 2.84
C ALA A 42 7.04 -3.70 2.02
N ALA A 43 6.01 -3.12 1.42
CA ALA A 43 4.99 -3.84 0.69
C ALA A 43 4.73 -3.25 -0.71
N SER A 44 4.51 -4.10 -1.70
CA SER A 44 4.09 -3.69 -3.05
C SER A 44 3.47 -4.88 -3.80
N THR A 45 3.09 -4.68 -5.06
CA THR A 45 2.60 -5.75 -5.94
C THR A 45 3.55 -5.96 -7.11
N VAL A 46 3.79 -7.21 -7.50
CA VAL A 46 4.55 -7.54 -8.72
C VAL A 46 3.75 -8.58 -9.51
N GLY A 47 3.37 -8.24 -10.74
CA GLY A 47 2.48 -9.08 -11.52
C GLY A 47 1.15 -9.31 -10.79
N HIS A 48 0.87 -10.54 -10.46
CA HIS A 48 -0.37 -10.96 -9.77
C HIS A 48 -0.12 -11.37 -8.29
N GLU A 49 0.98 -10.95 -7.70
CA GLU A 49 1.32 -11.25 -6.31
C GLU A 49 1.51 -9.98 -5.47
N LEU A 50 1.13 -10.08 -4.20
CA LEU A 50 1.57 -9.13 -3.17
C LEU A 50 2.96 -9.55 -2.74
N VAL A 51 3.86 -8.61 -2.52
CA VAL A 51 5.21 -8.90 -2.03
C VAL A 51 5.47 -8.10 -0.76
N ILE A 52 5.89 -8.83 0.29
CA ILE A 52 6.26 -8.29 1.60
C ILE A 52 7.75 -8.53 1.81
N ALA A 53 8.50 -7.45 2.04
CA ALA A 53 9.96 -7.49 2.16
C ALA A 53 10.43 -6.83 3.46
N GLY A 54 11.41 -7.45 4.13
CA GLY A 54 12.00 -6.93 5.36
C GLY A 54 11.02 -6.89 6.53
N GLY A 55 11.18 -5.89 7.37
CA GLY A 55 10.40 -5.63 8.58
C GLY A 55 11.09 -6.11 9.85
N PHE A 56 10.48 -5.79 11.00
CA PHE A 56 10.87 -6.35 12.29
C PHE A 56 10.35 -7.78 12.48
N LEU A 57 11.17 -8.61 13.08
CA LEU A 57 10.78 -9.89 13.68
C LEU A 57 10.32 -9.67 15.13
N ALA A 58 9.71 -10.70 15.72
CA ALA A 58 9.22 -10.63 17.10
C ALA A 58 10.32 -10.34 18.16
N ASP A 59 11.56 -10.68 17.86
CA ASP A 59 12.73 -10.41 18.71
C ASP A 59 13.37 -9.02 18.46
N GLY A 60 12.74 -8.17 17.66
CA GLY A 60 13.21 -6.82 17.34
C GLY A 60 14.32 -6.76 16.28
N ARG A 61 14.79 -7.89 15.77
CA ARG A 61 15.77 -7.89 14.68
C ARG A 61 15.12 -7.51 13.35
N SER A 62 15.89 -6.83 12.50
CA SER A 62 15.52 -6.61 11.11
C SER A 62 15.56 -7.89 10.31
N SER A 63 14.63 -8.07 9.39
CA SER A 63 14.53 -9.21 8.48
C SER A 63 15.08 -8.90 7.10
N LYS A 64 15.66 -9.89 6.43
CA LYS A 64 15.92 -9.87 4.98
C LYS A 64 14.91 -10.68 4.20
N ARG A 65 13.94 -11.30 4.88
CA ARG A 65 12.96 -12.20 4.28
C ARG A 65 12.04 -11.46 3.32
N VAL A 66 11.74 -12.13 2.19
CA VAL A 66 10.78 -11.66 1.19
C VAL A 66 9.80 -12.78 0.88
N ASP A 67 8.52 -12.48 0.96
CA ASP A 67 7.43 -13.42 0.67
C ASP A 67 6.48 -12.84 -0.38
N GLY A 68 6.08 -13.67 -1.32
CA GLY A 68 5.07 -13.36 -2.34
C GLY A 68 3.76 -14.11 -2.05
N TYR A 69 2.64 -13.42 -2.06
CA TYR A 69 1.32 -13.99 -1.88
C TYR A 69 0.55 -13.99 -3.19
N SER A 70 0.05 -15.15 -3.59
CA SER A 70 -0.86 -15.31 -4.72
C SER A 70 -2.32 -15.35 -4.24
N PRO A 71 -3.12 -14.29 -4.48
CA PRO A 71 -4.54 -14.31 -4.12
C PRO A 71 -5.35 -15.40 -4.80
N ALA A 72 -5.03 -15.72 -6.05
CA ALA A 72 -5.74 -16.76 -6.82
C ALA A 72 -5.53 -18.18 -6.23
N ARG A 73 -4.38 -18.40 -5.57
CA ARG A 73 -4.05 -19.68 -4.94
C ARG A 73 -4.23 -19.66 -3.42
N ASN A 74 -4.53 -18.50 -2.84
CA ASN A 74 -4.55 -18.24 -1.40
C ASN A 74 -3.30 -18.79 -0.70
N ARG A 75 -2.10 -18.52 -1.25
CA ARG A 75 -0.87 -19.16 -0.80
C ARG A 75 0.33 -18.21 -0.89
N TRP A 76 1.19 -18.29 0.15
CA TRP A 76 2.50 -17.65 0.17
C TRP A 76 3.58 -18.55 -0.44
N ARG A 77 4.58 -17.92 -1.03
CA ARG A 77 5.84 -18.54 -1.42
C ARG A 77 7.01 -17.67 -0.99
N ARG A 78 8.15 -18.29 -0.68
CA ARG A 78 9.38 -17.54 -0.43
C ARG A 78 9.96 -17.02 -1.73
N LEU A 79 10.38 -15.76 -1.70
CA LEU A 79 11.19 -15.12 -2.73
C LEU A 79 12.65 -15.03 -2.27
N PRO A 80 13.61 -14.74 -3.16
CA PRO A 80 14.99 -14.48 -2.75
C PRO A 80 15.06 -13.40 -1.69
N ASP A 81 15.79 -13.66 -0.62
CA ASP A 81 16.00 -12.71 0.48
C ASP A 81 16.65 -11.42 -0.02
N LEU A 82 16.33 -10.30 0.61
CA LEU A 82 17.07 -9.05 0.44
C LEU A 82 18.56 -9.26 0.74
N PRO A 83 19.46 -8.56 0.03
CA PRO A 83 20.89 -8.63 0.31
C PRO A 83 21.27 -8.19 1.74
N VAL A 84 20.43 -7.34 2.34
CA VAL A 84 20.64 -6.78 3.68
C VAL A 84 19.33 -6.86 4.47
N ALA A 85 19.40 -7.14 5.76
CA ALA A 85 18.24 -7.08 6.67
C ALA A 85 17.85 -5.61 6.91
N VAL A 86 16.56 -5.30 6.75
CA VAL A 86 16.01 -3.95 6.90
C VAL A 86 14.64 -3.98 7.57
N ASN A 87 14.31 -2.90 8.26
CA ASN A 87 12.96 -2.54 8.67
C ASN A 87 12.67 -1.10 8.23
N HIS A 88 11.41 -0.67 8.20
CA HIS A 88 11.00 0.67 7.76
C HIS A 88 11.55 1.03 6.36
N ALA A 89 11.81 0.06 5.52
CA ALA A 89 12.22 0.28 4.13
C ALA A 89 11.00 0.63 3.28
N MET A 90 11.24 1.31 2.17
CA MET A 90 10.23 1.68 1.21
C MET A 90 10.22 0.74 0.02
N ALA A 91 9.02 0.32 -0.42
CA ALA A 91 8.87 -0.48 -1.64
C ALA A 91 7.95 0.17 -2.65
N ALA A 92 8.24 -0.02 -3.93
CA ALA A 92 7.36 0.31 -5.04
C ALA A 92 7.62 -0.64 -6.21
N SER A 93 6.68 -0.72 -7.14
CA SER A 93 6.78 -1.59 -8.30
C SER A 93 6.37 -0.87 -9.59
N ASP A 94 6.99 -1.25 -10.70
CA ASP A 94 6.58 -0.89 -12.05
C ASP A 94 5.63 -1.94 -12.66
N GLY A 95 5.10 -2.85 -11.83
CA GLY A 95 4.26 -3.97 -12.22
C GLY A 95 5.05 -5.24 -12.56
N ARG A 96 6.33 -5.14 -12.89
CA ARG A 96 7.21 -6.27 -13.25
C ARG A 96 8.39 -6.44 -12.29
N ARG A 97 8.85 -5.39 -11.67
CA ARG A 97 10.02 -5.34 -10.80
C ARG A 97 9.66 -4.73 -9.47
N LEU A 98 10.21 -5.31 -8.41
CA LEU A 98 10.11 -4.73 -7.06
C LEU A 98 11.36 -3.90 -6.79
N TYR A 99 11.15 -2.67 -6.39
CA TYR A 99 12.19 -1.76 -5.91
C TYR A 99 12.07 -1.64 -4.40
N VAL A 100 13.16 -1.86 -3.68
CA VAL A 100 13.24 -1.67 -2.22
C VAL A 100 14.38 -0.70 -1.94
N THR A 101 14.10 0.34 -1.16
CA THR A 101 15.05 1.41 -0.91
C THR A 101 15.07 1.81 0.56
N GLY A 102 16.26 2.13 1.08
CA GLY A 102 16.44 2.63 2.43
C GLY A 102 16.02 1.66 3.52
N GLY A 103 15.53 2.20 4.62
CA GLY A 103 15.20 1.48 5.85
C GLY A 103 16.37 1.42 6.83
N TYR A 104 16.05 1.23 8.11
CA TYR A 104 17.09 0.99 9.12
C TYR A 104 17.81 -0.32 8.80
N GLY A 105 19.11 -0.34 9.00
CA GLY A 105 20.03 -1.41 8.57
C GLY A 105 20.72 -1.12 7.21
N ALA A 106 20.05 -0.37 6.30
CA ALA A 106 20.64 -0.01 5.01
C ALA A 106 20.07 1.32 4.45
N PRO A 107 20.21 2.45 5.17
CA PRO A 107 19.41 3.65 4.92
C PRO A 107 19.71 4.36 3.58
N THR A 108 20.83 4.08 2.95
CA THR A 108 21.16 4.61 1.62
C THR A 108 21.05 3.57 0.51
N ARG A 109 20.81 2.31 0.84
CA ARG A 109 20.82 1.23 -0.17
C ARG A 109 19.53 1.21 -0.98
N ALA A 110 19.67 0.84 -2.24
CA ALA A 110 18.55 0.59 -3.14
C ALA A 110 18.79 -0.70 -3.92
N PHE A 111 17.74 -1.49 -4.04
CA PHE A 111 17.77 -2.77 -4.74
C PHE A 111 16.56 -2.91 -5.66
N VAL A 112 16.72 -3.70 -6.71
CA VAL A 112 15.62 -4.13 -7.58
C VAL A 112 15.63 -5.65 -7.72
N LEU A 113 14.47 -6.26 -7.51
CA LEU A 113 14.22 -7.66 -7.81
C LEU A 113 13.73 -7.79 -9.25
N VAL A 114 14.48 -8.48 -10.07
CA VAL A 114 14.16 -8.76 -11.46
C VAL A 114 14.54 -10.19 -11.81
N ASN A 115 13.63 -10.94 -12.42
CA ASN A 115 13.83 -12.35 -12.79
C ASN A 115 14.38 -13.21 -11.63
N GLY A 116 13.81 -13.03 -10.43
CA GLY A 116 14.19 -13.78 -9.23
C GLY A 116 15.56 -13.45 -8.64
N ARG A 117 16.20 -12.34 -9.05
CA ARG A 117 17.51 -11.93 -8.54
C ARG A 117 17.52 -10.48 -8.11
N TRP A 118 18.10 -10.19 -6.93
CA TRP A 118 18.35 -8.83 -6.48
C TRP A 118 19.55 -8.24 -7.22
N ARG A 119 19.38 -7.02 -7.70
CA ARG A 119 20.45 -6.19 -8.27
C ARG A 119 20.54 -4.89 -7.47
N ARG A 120 21.76 -4.46 -7.16
CA ARG A 120 22.00 -3.15 -6.54
C ARG A 120 21.75 -2.04 -7.53
N LEU A 121 21.09 -0.99 -7.06
CA LEU A 121 20.93 0.29 -7.73
C LEU A 121 21.93 1.31 -7.15
N PRO A 122 22.13 2.46 -7.80
CA PRO A 122 22.81 3.60 -7.19
C PRO A 122 22.20 3.93 -5.81
N ASP A 123 23.06 4.19 -4.85
CA ASP A 123 22.64 4.54 -3.50
C ASP A 123 21.84 5.84 -3.47
N LEU A 124 20.92 5.96 -2.52
CA LEU A 124 20.20 7.21 -2.25
C LEU A 124 21.21 8.31 -1.89
N PRO A 125 21.00 9.56 -2.34
CA PRO A 125 21.91 10.68 -2.05
C PRO A 125 21.92 11.11 -0.58
N GLU A 126 21.03 10.55 0.22
CA GLU A 126 20.96 10.74 1.68
C GLU A 126 20.22 9.55 2.34
N PRO A 127 20.49 9.25 3.61
CA PRO A 127 19.77 8.22 4.35
C PRO A 127 18.25 8.43 4.32
N ARG A 128 17.50 7.32 4.30
CA ARG A 128 16.03 7.36 4.35
C ARG A 128 15.46 6.11 5.01
N ALA A 129 14.61 6.32 6.02
CA ALA A 129 13.81 5.27 6.67
C ALA A 129 12.44 5.82 7.04
N ALA A 130 11.46 4.96 7.30
CA ALA A 130 10.10 5.31 7.69
C ALA A 130 9.44 6.34 6.73
N ALA A 131 9.79 6.26 5.45
CA ALA A 131 9.23 7.01 4.34
C ALA A 131 8.25 6.16 3.56
N GLY A 132 7.61 6.73 2.54
CA GLY A 132 6.86 5.94 1.58
C GLY A 132 7.45 6.07 0.17
N ALA A 133 7.11 5.12 -0.72
CA ALA A 133 7.55 5.14 -2.10
C ALA A 133 6.44 4.85 -3.10
N ALA A 134 6.54 5.45 -4.29
CA ALA A 134 5.63 5.19 -5.40
C ALA A 134 6.33 5.40 -6.74
N ILE A 135 5.87 4.72 -7.79
CA ILE A 135 6.36 4.92 -9.17
C ILE A 135 5.31 5.66 -9.98
N VAL A 136 5.74 6.71 -10.68
CA VAL A 136 4.96 7.42 -11.69
C VAL A 136 5.78 7.52 -12.96
N GLY A 137 5.27 6.93 -14.04
CA GLY A 137 5.99 6.84 -15.31
C GLY A 137 7.33 6.13 -15.13
N ARG A 138 8.42 6.82 -15.45
CA ARG A 138 9.78 6.29 -15.35
C ARG A 138 10.51 6.69 -14.06
N LYS A 139 9.81 7.13 -13.03
CA LYS A 139 10.45 7.62 -11.80
C LYS A 139 9.91 6.95 -10.56
N LEU A 140 10.82 6.44 -9.75
CA LEU A 140 10.56 6.02 -8.38
C LEU A 140 10.73 7.26 -7.47
N TYR A 141 9.70 7.57 -6.72
CA TYR A 141 9.67 8.66 -5.74
C TYR A 141 9.77 8.09 -4.34
N VAL A 142 10.62 8.69 -3.50
CA VAL A 142 10.73 8.40 -2.06
C VAL A 142 10.40 9.68 -1.31
N VAL A 143 9.40 9.63 -0.45
CA VAL A 143 8.73 10.81 0.11
C VAL A 143 8.65 10.75 1.62
N GLY A 144 9.05 11.83 2.29
CA GLY A 144 9.06 11.92 3.75
C GLY A 144 10.11 11.05 4.41
N GLY A 145 9.85 10.64 5.64
CA GLY A 145 10.71 9.77 6.44
C GLY A 145 11.81 10.51 7.19
N VAL A 146 12.63 9.70 7.86
CA VAL A 146 13.83 10.14 8.59
C VAL A 146 15.01 10.19 7.65
N ALA A 147 15.77 11.28 7.69
CA ALA A 147 17.03 11.52 6.98
C ALA A 147 18.15 11.78 7.98
N GLN A 148 19.33 12.09 7.49
CA GLN A 148 20.41 12.55 8.36
C GLN A 148 20.03 13.85 9.05
N GLY A 149 20.06 13.85 10.39
CA GLY A 149 19.75 15.04 11.19
C GLY A 149 18.26 15.32 11.42
N GLY A 150 17.33 14.39 11.11
CA GLY A 150 15.91 14.52 11.42
C GLY A 150 14.98 14.18 10.27
N LEU A 151 13.82 14.82 10.22
CA LEU A 151 12.82 14.58 9.17
C LEU A 151 13.28 15.11 7.80
N ALA A 152 13.01 14.33 6.77
CA ALA A 152 13.34 14.69 5.41
C ALA A 152 12.50 15.88 4.91
N LYS A 153 13.15 16.98 4.60
CA LYS A 153 12.52 18.18 4.01
C LYS A 153 12.33 18.08 2.49
N GLN A 154 13.15 17.26 1.82
CA GLN A 154 13.06 17.02 0.39
C GLN A 154 12.65 15.58 0.11
N ALA A 155 11.94 15.37 -0.98
CA ALA A 155 11.71 14.04 -1.53
C ALA A 155 12.81 13.71 -2.54
N LEU A 156 12.95 12.41 -2.84
CA LEU A 156 13.92 11.90 -3.81
C LEU A 156 13.18 11.32 -5.02
N ALA A 157 13.76 11.47 -6.19
CA ALA A 157 13.28 10.85 -7.42
C ALA A 157 14.42 10.11 -8.13
N PHE A 158 14.22 8.82 -8.38
CA PHE A 158 15.15 7.99 -9.15
C PHE A 158 14.60 7.77 -10.55
N ASP A 159 15.34 8.16 -11.57
CA ASP A 159 14.96 7.89 -12.95
C ASP A 159 15.40 6.46 -13.32
N LEU A 160 14.42 5.62 -13.65
CA LEU A 160 14.62 4.19 -13.91
C LEU A 160 15.41 3.91 -15.19
N VAL A 161 15.54 4.89 -16.09
CA VAL A 161 16.27 4.78 -17.37
C VAL A 161 17.69 5.28 -17.21
N SER A 162 17.86 6.55 -16.80
CA SER A 162 19.20 7.13 -16.60
C SER A 162 19.90 6.62 -15.34
N ARG A 163 19.15 5.96 -14.43
CA ARG A 163 19.64 5.42 -13.14
C ARG A 163 20.28 6.49 -12.26
N ARG A 164 19.70 7.69 -12.24
CA ARG A 164 20.19 8.82 -11.45
C ARG A 164 19.15 9.27 -10.46
N TRP A 165 19.59 9.58 -9.25
CA TRP A 165 18.79 10.24 -8.23
C TRP A 165 18.79 11.76 -8.41
N SER A 166 17.69 12.37 -8.04
CA SER A 166 17.55 13.82 -7.91
C SER A 166 16.76 14.18 -6.67
N ARG A 167 17.07 15.32 -6.05
CA ARG A 167 16.24 15.92 -5.01
C ARG A 167 15.13 16.73 -5.65
N ILE A 168 13.95 16.64 -5.08
CA ILE A 168 12.75 17.39 -5.50
C ILE A 168 12.09 18.02 -4.27
N PRO A 169 11.21 19.03 -4.43
CA PRO A 169 10.44 19.54 -3.30
C PRO A 169 9.77 18.42 -2.52
N GLY A 170 9.83 18.49 -1.18
CA GLY A 170 9.11 17.56 -0.29
C GLY A 170 7.74 18.10 0.09
N PRO A 171 6.85 17.28 0.66
CA PRO A 171 5.64 17.72 1.35
C PRO A 171 6.00 18.30 2.73
N LYS A 172 5.01 18.59 3.59
CA LYS A 172 5.26 18.80 5.04
C LYS A 172 6.13 17.64 5.57
N ALA A 173 7.26 17.95 6.16
CA ALA A 173 8.20 16.96 6.69
C ALA A 173 7.51 16.08 7.75
N ARG A 174 7.61 14.77 7.60
CA ARG A 174 7.03 13.76 8.49
C ARG A 174 7.51 12.36 8.15
N GLU A 175 7.42 11.46 9.10
CA GLU A 175 7.75 10.05 8.97
C GLU A 175 6.49 9.16 9.11
N HIS A 176 6.62 7.84 8.90
CA HIS A 176 5.54 6.84 9.06
C HIS A 176 4.24 7.21 8.33
N LEU A 177 4.40 7.75 7.12
CA LEU A 177 3.33 8.19 6.24
C LEU A 177 3.09 7.16 5.14
N GLY A 178 1.84 7.06 4.67
CA GLY A 178 1.52 6.28 3.48
C GLY A 178 1.80 7.07 2.19
N VAL A 179 2.35 6.40 1.18
CA VAL A 179 2.59 7.01 -0.15
C VAL A 179 2.11 6.09 -1.26
N THR A 180 1.34 6.63 -2.19
CA THR A 180 0.86 5.89 -3.36
C THR A 180 0.86 6.75 -4.61
N ALA A 181 0.70 6.12 -5.77
CA ALA A 181 0.55 6.80 -7.06
C ALA A 181 -0.83 6.57 -7.64
N LEU A 182 -1.44 7.63 -8.19
CA LEU A 182 -2.69 7.54 -8.92
C LEU A 182 -2.78 8.67 -9.96
N GLY A 183 -3.21 8.34 -11.18
CA GLY A 183 -3.42 9.34 -12.24
C GLY A 183 -2.17 10.17 -12.54
N GLY A 184 -0.99 9.55 -12.56
CA GLY A 184 0.27 10.24 -12.85
C GLY A 184 0.77 11.19 -11.75
N ARG A 185 0.27 11.05 -10.52
CA ARG A 185 0.60 11.87 -9.35
C ARG A 185 1.01 11.01 -8.17
N VAL A 186 1.79 11.60 -7.25
CA VAL A 186 2.21 10.97 -6.00
C VAL A 186 1.42 11.60 -4.84
N TYR A 187 0.83 10.77 -4.01
CA TYR A 187 0.04 11.17 -2.85
C TYR A 187 0.76 10.79 -1.57
N ALA A 188 0.83 11.72 -0.62
CA ALA A 188 1.43 11.54 0.70
C ALA A 188 0.35 11.77 1.77
N VAL A 189 0.04 10.74 2.54
CA VAL A 189 -1.10 10.66 3.44
C VAL A 189 -0.63 10.50 4.87
N ALA A 190 -1.16 11.33 5.77
CA ALA A 190 -0.93 11.23 7.21
C ALA A 190 0.58 11.27 7.57
N GLY A 191 1.00 10.51 8.56
CA GLY A 191 2.36 10.48 9.10
C GLY A 191 2.46 11.18 10.43
N ARG A 192 3.68 11.24 10.99
CA ARG A 192 3.92 11.83 12.32
C ARG A 192 5.26 12.57 12.42
N GLU A 193 5.43 13.31 13.49
CA GLU A 193 6.68 13.92 13.94
C GLU A 193 6.78 13.80 15.46
N ALA A 194 7.89 13.27 15.96
CA ALA A 194 8.11 13.09 17.40
C ALA A 194 6.92 12.44 18.15
N GLY A 195 6.30 11.41 17.54
CA GLY A 195 5.15 10.71 18.11
C GLY A 195 3.79 11.41 17.94
N VAL A 196 3.76 12.65 17.44
CA VAL A 196 2.51 13.38 17.17
C VAL A 196 2.01 13.06 15.77
N ASN A 197 0.85 12.43 15.68
CA ASN A 197 0.22 12.05 14.43
C ASN A 197 -0.40 13.24 13.69
N PHE A 198 -0.37 13.21 12.36
CA PHE A 198 -0.94 14.22 11.47
C PHE A 198 -2.10 13.66 10.63
N ASP A 199 -2.98 14.55 10.23
CA ASP A 199 -4.05 14.34 9.25
C ASP A 199 -3.67 14.90 7.86
N ALA A 200 -2.42 15.27 7.66
CA ALA A 200 -1.94 15.95 6.47
C ALA A 200 -2.08 15.07 5.23
N PHE A 201 -2.70 15.62 4.18
CA PHE A 201 -2.83 14.95 2.88
C PHE A 201 -2.39 15.87 1.77
N GLN A 202 -1.45 15.42 0.95
CA GLN A 202 -0.83 16.23 -0.08
C GLN A 202 -0.60 15.42 -1.35
N VAL A 203 -0.64 16.11 -2.51
CA VAL A 203 -0.39 15.51 -3.83
C VAL A 203 0.73 16.25 -4.56
N TYR A 204 1.68 15.50 -5.09
CA TYR A 204 2.73 15.98 -5.98
C TYR A 204 2.34 15.81 -7.44
N SER A 205 2.51 16.87 -8.22
CA SER A 205 2.40 16.81 -9.68
C SER A 205 3.80 16.80 -10.30
N PRO A 206 4.25 15.68 -10.88
CA PRO A 206 5.55 15.64 -11.57
C PRO A 206 5.69 16.67 -12.69
N ALA A 207 4.62 16.92 -13.47
CA ALA A 207 4.61 17.89 -14.55
C ALA A 207 4.74 19.33 -14.05
N LYS A 208 4.17 19.66 -12.88
CA LYS A 208 4.23 21.01 -12.27
C LYS A 208 5.35 21.13 -11.23
N ARG A 209 6.02 20.05 -10.88
CA ARG A 209 7.09 19.94 -9.87
C ARG A 209 6.73 20.60 -8.53
N ARG A 210 5.47 20.47 -8.09
CA ARG A 210 4.98 21.07 -6.85
C ARG A 210 3.97 20.20 -6.12
N TRP A 211 3.94 20.34 -4.80
CA TRP A 211 2.92 19.78 -3.91
C TRP A 211 1.71 20.70 -3.80
N ARG A 212 0.56 20.10 -3.56
CA ARG A 212 -0.69 20.79 -3.22
C ARG A 212 -1.33 20.09 -2.03
N VAL A 213 -1.93 20.85 -1.13
CA VAL A 213 -2.72 20.33 -0.01
C VAL A 213 -4.07 19.85 -0.53
N LEU A 214 -4.53 18.76 0.03
CA LEU A 214 -5.83 18.13 -0.21
C LEU A 214 -6.66 18.12 1.09
N PRO A 215 -7.98 17.80 1.03
CA PRO A 215 -8.80 17.64 2.22
C PRO A 215 -8.16 16.67 3.21
N ARG A 216 -8.05 17.10 4.47
CA ARG A 216 -7.40 16.33 5.55
C ARG A 216 -8.01 14.95 5.73
N VAL A 217 -7.20 13.99 6.17
CA VAL A 217 -7.69 12.68 6.59
C VAL A 217 -8.62 12.88 7.79
N PRO A 218 -9.75 12.17 7.89
CA PRO A 218 -10.69 12.37 9.01
C PRO A 218 -10.13 12.08 10.41
N GLU A 219 -8.98 11.40 10.48
CA GLU A 219 -8.30 11.02 11.71
C GLU A 219 -6.79 11.25 11.57
N THR A 220 -6.12 11.74 12.63
CA THR A 220 -4.65 11.84 12.65
C THR A 220 -4.03 10.45 12.71
N ARG A 221 -2.99 10.18 11.91
CA ARG A 221 -2.45 8.83 11.74
C ARG A 221 -0.93 8.84 11.59
N GLY A 222 -0.26 7.91 12.27
CA GLY A 222 1.15 7.56 12.09
C GLY A 222 1.32 6.05 12.14
N GLY A 223 2.31 5.49 11.44
CA GLY A 223 2.40 4.04 11.25
C GLY A 223 1.33 3.49 10.31
N THR A 224 0.82 4.33 9.40
CA THR A 224 -0.19 4.02 8.38
C THR A 224 0.46 3.73 7.04
N ASP A 225 -0.24 2.97 6.21
CA ASP A 225 0.12 2.85 4.79
C ASP A 225 -1.10 3.04 3.90
N VAL A 226 -0.91 3.16 2.58
CA VAL A 226 -1.96 3.48 1.62
C VAL A 226 -1.79 2.74 0.29
N ALA A 227 -2.91 2.40 -0.32
CA ALA A 227 -2.94 1.91 -1.69
C ALA A 227 -3.98 2.63 -2.54
N SER A 228 -3.78 2.64 -3.86
CA SER A 228 -4.76 3.14 -4.81
C SER A 228 -5.53 1.99 -5.46
N VAL A 229 -6.88 2.05 -5.40
CA VAL A 229 -7.80 1.09 -6.03
C VAL A 229 -8.80 1.86 -6.87
N GLY A 230 -8.66 1.80 -8.18
CA GLY A 230 -9.44 2.63 -9.08
C GLY A 230 -9.28 4.12 -8.77
N PRO A 231 -10.35 4.90 -8.54
CA PRO A 231 -10.25 6.31 -8.18
C PRO A 231 -10.00 6.53 -6.67
N LEU A 232 -9.92 5.46 -5.88
CA LEU A 232 -9.81 5.55 -4.44
C LEU A 232 -8.37 5.47 -3.96
N ILE A 233 -8.02 6.28 -2.96
CA ILE A 233 -6.82 6.12 -2.14
C ILE A 233 -7.30 5.64 -0.78
N VAL A 234 -6.91 4.42 -0.40
CA VAL A 234 -7.33 3.77 0.84
C VAL A 234 -6.20 3.84 1.85
N SER A 235 -6.47 4.39 3.04
CA SER A 235 -5.55 4.47 4.18
C SER A 235 -6.03 3.53 5.28
N ALA A 236 -5.13 2.69 5.78
CA ALA A 236 -5.39 1.74 6.85
C ALA A 236 -4.25 1.71 7.87
N GLY A 237 -4.57 1.34 9.10
CA GLY A 237 -3.63 1.24 10.20
C GLY A 237 -3.20 2.59 10.78
N SER A 238 -2.84 2.58 12.01
CA SER A 238 -2.23 3.68 12.75
C SER A 238 -1.87 3.21 14.15
N GLU A 239 -0.95 3.91 14.80
CA GLU A 239 -0.67 3.78 16.23
C GLU A 239 -0.62 5.14 16.92
N SER A 240 -0.91 5.15 18.20
CA SER A 240 -0.70 6.25 19.12
C SER A 240 -0.39 5.68 20.50
N ALA A 241 -0.11 6.53 21.49
CA ALA A 241 0.05 6.08 22.87
C ALA A 241 -1.20 5.35 23.42
N ALA A 242 -2.39 5.64 22.87
CA ALA A 242 -3.64 5.03 23.29
C ALA A 242 -3.91 3.63 22.66
N GLY A 243 -3.13 3.23 21.65
CA GLY A 243 -3.34 1.96 20.97
C GLY A 243 -3.20 2.06 19.46
N THR A 244 -3.65 1.00 18.77
CA THR A 244 -3.70 0.92 17.30
C THR A 244 -5.12 1.19 16.79
N SER A 245 -5.24 1.77 15.60
CA SER A 245 -6.53 2.11 14.99
C SER A 245 -7.00 1.04 14.01
N ALA A 246 -8.28 0.67 14.13
CA ALA A 246 -8.99 -0.17 13.15
C ALA A 246 -9.54 0.64 11.98
N ALA A 247 -9.64 1.94 12.10
CA ALA A 247 -10.31 2.80 11.13
C ALA A 247 -9.65 2.75 9.75
N VAL A 248 -10.47 2.61 8.72
CA VAL A 248 -10.06 2.62 7.32
C VAL A 248 -10.82 3.71 6.58
N PHE A 249 -10.09 4.53 5.84
CA PHE A 249 -10.67 5.63 5.08
C PHE A 249 -10.29 5.52 3.61
N ALA A 250 -11.24 5.87 2.74
CA ALA A 250 -11.04 5.97 1.31
C ALA A 250 -11.29 7.40 0.84
N PHE A 251 -10.33 7.97 0.13
CA PHE A 251 -10.47 9.25 -0.57
C PHE A 251 -10.77 9.01 -2.04
N ASP A 252 -11.87 9.54 -2.52
CA ASP A 252 -12.19 9.53 -3.94
C ASP A 252 -11.60 10.77 -4.63
N VAL A 253 -10.71 10.56 -5.61
CA VAL A 253 -10.00 11.66 -6.28
C VAL A 253 -10.92 12.50 -7.22
N HIS A 254 -12.08 11.98 -7.63
CA HIS A 254 -13.04 12.70 -8.47
C HIS A 254 -13.93 13.60 -7.63
N THR A 255 -14.54 13.04 -6.55
CA THR A 255 -15.39 13.81 -5.64
C THR A 255 -14.62 14.64 -4.64
N ARG A 256 -13.33 14.29 -4.41
CA ARG A 256 -12.43 14.89 -3.43
C ARG A 256 -12.96 14.79 -2.00
N ARG A 257 -13.62 13.68 -1.68
CA ARG A 257 -14.19 13.41 -0.35
C ARG A 257 -13.63 12.13 0.24
N TRP A 258 -13.43 12.15 1.57
CA TRP A 258 -13.16 10.96 2.35
C TRP A 258 -14.47 10.28 2.73
N ARG A 259 -14.44 8.96 2.80
CA ARG A 259 -15.49 8.14 3.41
C ARG A 259 -14.86 7.08 4.28
N ARG A 260 -15.53 6.68 5.37
CA ARG A 260 -15.13 5.54 6.18
C ARG A 260 -15.49 4.26 5.45
N LEU A 261 -14.61 3.29 5.50
CA LEU A 261 -14.84 1.91 5.11
C LEU A 261 -15.03 1.06 6.39
N PRO A 262 -15.47 -0.20 6.26
CA PRO A 262 -15.48 -1.12 7.41
C PRO A 262 -14.12 -1.17 8.11
N ASP A 263 -14.15 -1.24 9.43
CA ASP A 263 -12.96 -1.28 10.26
C ASP A 263 -12.16 -2.57 10.03
N LEU A 264 -10.83 -2.49 10.17
CA LEU A 264 -9.95 -3.66 10.13
C LEU A 264 -10.35 -4.66 11.22
N PRO A 265 -10.47 -5.95 10.91
CA PRO A 265 -10.68 -6.98 11.92
C PRO A 265 -9.57 -7.01 12.98
N THR A 266 -8.33 -6.73 12.56
CA THR A 266 -7.17 -6.63 13.46
C THR A 266 -6.57 -5.22 13.37
N PRO A 267 -6.81 -4.32 14.35
CA PRO A 267 -6.18 -3.02 14.42
C PRO A 267 -4.66 -3.16 14.48
N ARG A 268 -3.91 -2.38 13.69
CA ARG A 268 -2.44 -2.47 13.68
C ARG A 268 -1.75 -1.30 13.00
N HIS A 269 -0.45 -1.20 13.21
CA HIS A 269 0.45 -0.23 12.58
C HIS A 269 1.62 -0.91 11.88
N GLY A 270 2.47 -0.18 11.17
CA GLY A 270 3.67 -0.72 10.52
C GLY A 270 3.38 -1.86 9.54
N LEU A 271 2.19 -1.82 8.96
CA LEU A 271 1.62 -2.79 8.03
C LEU A 271 1.94 -2.43 6.58
N GLY A 272 1.69 -3.35 5.67
CA GLY A 272 1.67 -3.05 4.23
C GLY A 272 0.24 -2.97 3.72
N VAL A 273 -0.09 -1.88 3.01
CA VAL A 273 -1.36 -1.73 2.29
C VAL A 273 -1.09 -1.78 0.80
N VAL A 274 -1.66 -2.74 0.11
CA VAL A 274 -1.45 -2.94 -1.32
C VAL A 274 -2.76 -3.23 -2.04
N ALA A 275 -2.82 -2.85 -3.32
CA ALA A 275 -3.99 -3.05 -4.15
C ALA A 275 -3.71 -4.06 -5.27
N LEU A 276 -4.60 -5.04 -5.44
CA LEU A 276 -4.52 -6.02 -6.52
C LEU A 276 -5.91 -6.51 -6.90
N ALA A 277 -6.20 -6.57 -8.19
CA ALA A 277 -7.46 -7.11 -8.73
C ALA A 277 -8.74 -6.52 -8.08
N GLY A 278 -8.79 -5.20 -7.90
CA GLY A 278 -9.94 -4.51 -7.32
C GLY A 278 -10.09 -4.66 -5.81
N ARG A 279 -9.11 -5.29 -5.13
CA ARG A 279 -9.06 -5.47 -3.69
C ARG A 279 -7.99 -4.60 -3.06
N VAL A 280 -8.22 -4.17 -1.83
CA VAL A 280 -7.18 -3.68 -0.94
C VAL A 280 -6.82 -4.78 0.05
N TYR A 281 -5.53 -5.05 0.18
CA TYR A 281 -4.96 -5.99 1.14
C TYR A 281 -4.22 -5.22 2.21
N VAL A 282 -4.40 -5.64 3.46
CA VAL A 282 -3.68 -5.13 4.62
C VAL A 282 -2.95 -6.30 5.26
N VAL A 283 -1.62 -6.26 5.25
CA VAL A 283 -0.78 -7.43 5.56
C VAL A 283 0.28 -7.08 6.60
N ALA A 284 0.59 -8.03 7.47
CA ALA A 284 1.59 -7.86 8.54
C ALA A 284 1.20 -6.73 9.52
N GLY A 285 2.16 -6.14 10.19
CA GLY A 285 1.96 -5.04 11.13
C GLY A 285 1.87 -5.50 12.58
N GLY A 286 1.98 -4.54 13.49
CA GLY A 286 1.92 -4.74 14.93
C GLY A 286 0.54 -4.43 15.51
N PRO A 287 -0.09 -5.33 16.27
CA PRO A 287 -1.42 -5.12 16.87
C PRO A 287 -1.40 -4.21 18.09
N THR A 288 -0.24 -3.95 18.68
CA THR A 288 -0.06 -3.01 19.79
C THR A 288 1.02 -1.99 19.45
N PRO A 289 0.99 -0.77 20.03
CA PRO A 289 2.01 0.25 19.76
C PRO A 289 3.43 -0.23 20.04
N GLY A 290 4.39 0.32 19.31
CA GLY A 290 5.80 -0.05 19.42
C GLY A 290 6.11 -1.39 18.77
N LEU A 291 7.06 -2.15 19.34
CA LEU A 291 7.47 -3.43 18.78
C LEU A 291 6.43 -4.51 19.02
N SER A 292 5.64 -4.78 18.04
CA SER A 292 4.74 -5.92 17.97
C SER A 292 4.64 -6.39 16.52
N VAL A 293 4.25 -7.64 16.29
CA VAL A 293 4.23 -8.25 14.96
C VAL A 293 3.01 -9.14 14.77
N SER A 294 2.53 -9.29 13.53
CA SER A 294 1.45 -10.23 13.23
C SER A 294 1.66 -10.96 11.91
N VAL A 295 0.85 -11.99 11.72
CA VAL A 295 0.72 -12.76 10.47
C VAL A 295 -0.53 -12.36 9.69
N ALA A 296 -1.24 -11.33 10.12
CA ALA A 296 -2.51 -10.94 9.55
C ALA A 296 -2.39 -10.64 8.05
N ASN A 297 -3.34 -11.16 7.28
CA ASN A 297 -3.53 -10.92 5.86
C ASN A 297 -5.02 -10.77 5.61
N GLU A 298 -5.50 -9.56 5.54
CA GLU A 298 -6.90 -9.22 5.43
C GLU A 298 -7.14 -8.42 4.16
N PHE A 299 -8.27 -8.64 3.50
CA PHE A 299 -8.59 -7.90 2.28
C PHE A 299 -10.05 -7.51 2.19
N LEU A 300 -10.30 -6.39 1.50
CA LEU A 300 -11.62 -5.85 1.21
C LEU A 300 -11.78 -5.73 -0.31
N GLN A 301 -12.89 -6.28 -0.85
CA GLN A 301 -13.24 -6.13 -2.26
C GLN A 301 -13.90 -4.76 -2.47
N LEU A 302 -13.32 -3.93 -3.32
CA LEU A 302 -13.82 -2.58 -3.61
C LEU A 302 -14.38 -2.41 -5.03
N ARG A 303 -14.14 -3.38 -5.90
CA ARG A 303 -14.62 -3.41 -7.30
C ARG A 303 -14.82 -4.83 -7.78
#